data_dca2bb871d9e7a391946515d75c4dd03
#
_entry.id   dca2bb871d9e7a391946515d75c4dd03
#
_cell.length_a   1.000
_cell.length_b   1.000
_cell.length_c   1.000
_cell.angle_alpha   90.00
_cell.angle_beta   90.00
_cell.angle_gamma   90.00
#
_symmetry.space_group_name_H-M   'P 1'
#
loop_
_entity.id
_entity.type
_entity.pdbx_description
1 polymer ?
#
loop_
_entity_poly.entity_id
_entity_poly.type
_entity_poly.pdbx_seq_one_letter_code
_entity_poly.pdbx_strand_id
1 'polypeptide(L)'
;VFAENGVQLGNNNAFTEGVDTMKAAVSDFSPEAVAEITGIAASEIQRLAQDFMAAKTAICYGRVGVSTQGFGTLSQWLINVLNILTGNCDSVGGVMFTAPAFEILRQRKDPNIFNRWQSRVRGLPEFMSELPVAAMAEEILTEGQGQIRALITSCGNPVLSVPNGQKMDAALEKLDFMVSIDIYINETTRHANIILPPATGLETSHYDITFHVLAIRNTAKYSPPLFPKSENAKYDWEIFQELAHHFKGETADFKPVPPEAILNHGLKTGRYSIDLQQLMNAPHGIDLGALESCFPARLFTADKKIQLAPELLLQDLKRAHAFWQQSKQQSIDFPYALIGRRHLRDNNSWLHNSERLIKGRNRCTLLIHPVDANVLKIDNQQVVKVTSRVGTVELPAEWCTDMMRGVVCMPHGYGHGRANVQLDVARKHAGVSVNDLTDEQLLDDLTGNAAFSNVLVHIAAV
;
A
#
# COMPACT_ATOMS: atom_id res chain seq x y z
N VAL A 1 -23.64 7.37 -13.15
CA VAL A 1 -24.67 7.31 -12.10
C VAL A 1 -25.53 8.57 -12.12
N PHE A 2 -24.97 9.78 -11.95
CA PHE A 2 -25.76 11.02 -11.94
C PHE A 2 -26.49 11.29 -13.28
N ALA A 3 -25.81 11.11 -14.41
CA ALA A 3 -26.41 11.35 -15.74
C ALA A 3 -27.61 10.41 -16.04
N GLU A 4 -27.56 9.20 -15.51
CA GLU A 4 -28.61 8.19 -15.69
C GLU A 4 -29.69 8.24 -14.58
N ASN A 5 -29.69 9.26 -13.71
CA ASN A 5 -30.56 9.35 -12.54
C ASN A 5 -30.53 8.11 -11.64
N GLY A 6 -29.38 7.43 -11.58
CA GLY A 6 -29.18 6.17 -10.87
C GLY A 6 -28.77 6.30 -9.40
N VAL A 7 -28.97 7.47 -8.79
CA VAL A 7 -28.67 7.66 -7.37
C VAL A 7 -29.72 6.96 -6.52
N GLN A 8 -29.28 5.95 -5.74
CA GLN A 8 -30.10 5.14 -4.84
C GLN A 8 -29.37 4.95 -3.52
N LEU A 9 -29.54 5.86 -2.57
CA LEU A 9 -28.84 5.84 -1.30
C LEU A 9 -29.31 4.72 -0.36
N GLY A 10 -30.45 4.11 -0.62
CA GLY A 10 -31.02 3.07 0.24
C GLY A 10 -31.16 3.52 1.69
N ASN A 11 -30.73 2.68 2.63
CA ASN A 11 -30.78 2.99 4.05
C ASN A 11 -29.90 4.17 4.45
N ASN A 12 -28.93 4.55 3.63
CA ASN A 12 -27.99 5.64 3.89
C ASN A 12 -28.59 7.03 3.62
N ASN A 13 -29.79 7.12 3.00
CA ASN A 13 -30.40 8.39 2.60
C ASN A 13 -30.61 9.37 3.74
N ALA A 14 -31.00 8.86 4.92
CA ALA A 14 -31.31 9.71 6.08
C ALA A 14 -30.09 10.40 6.70
N PHE A 15 -28.87 9.90 6.41
CA PHE A 15 -27.64 10.41 7.02
C PHE A 15 -26.50 10.66 6.01
N THR A 16 -26.81 10.82 4.71
CA THR A 16 -25.84 11.19 3.69
C THR A 16 -26.06 12.63 3.27
N GLU A 17 -25.00 13.43 3.30
CA GLU A 17 -24.98 14.84 2.87
C GLU A 17 -23.99 15.07 1.73
N GLY A 18 -24.21 16.13 0.94
CA GLY A 18 -23.28 16.55 -0.11
C GLY A 18 -23.51 15.90 -1.48
N VAL A 19 -24.65 15.25 -1.73
CA VAL A 19 -24.98 14.59 -3.02
C VAL A 19 -24.96 15.60 -4.18
N ASP A 20 -25.63 16.76 -4.04
CA ASP A 20 -25.68 17.78 -5.08
C ASP A 20 -24.31 18.42 -5.31
N THR A 21 -23.54 18.64 -4.25
CA THR A 21 -22.16 19.12 -4.32
C THR A 21 -21.28 18.16 -5.10
N MET A 22 -21.40 16.86 -4.81
CA MET A 22 -20.68 15.82 -5.52
C MET A 22 -21.07 15.75 -7.01
N LYS A 23 -22.37 15.85 -7.31
CA LYS A 23 -22.89 15.90 -8.68
C LYS A 23 -22.27 17.06 -9.48
N ALA A 24 -22.22 18.23 -8.89
CA ALA A 24 -21.61 19.40 -9.51
C ALA A 24 -20.10 19.21 -9.71
N ALA A 25 -19.40 18.65 -8.71
CA ALA A 25 -17.94 18.49 -8.75
C ALA A 25 -17.46 17.51 -9.84
N VAL A 26 -18.25 16.51 -10.22
CA VAL A 26 -17.89 15.53 -11.25
C VAL A 26 -18.48 15.82 -12.63
N SER A 27 -19.14 16.96 -12.82
CA SER A 27 -19.84 17.30 -14.08
C SER A 27 -18.95 17.26 -15.32
N ASP A 28 -17.67 17.62 -15.17
CA ASP A 28 -16.70 17.72 -16.28
C ASP A 28 -16.10 16.35 -16.67
N PHE A 29 -16.34 15.30 -15.87
CA PHE A 29 -15.79 13.97 -16.09
C PHE A 29 -16.82 13.03 -16.76
N SER A 30 -17.41 13.46 -17.88
CA SER A 30 -18.30 12.59 -18.64
C SER A 30 -17.53 11.43 -19.27
N PRO A 31 -18.19 10.29 -19.57
CA PRO A 31 -17.56 9.17 -20.27
C PRO A 31 -16.85 9.58 -21.56
N GLU A 32 -17.46 10.48 -22.34
CA GLU A 32 -16.89 11.01 -23.58
C GLU A 32 -15.66 11.86 -23.34
N ALA A 33 -15.66 12.67 -22.28
CA ALA A 33 -14.55 13.56 -21.94
C ALA A 33 -13.31 12.79 -21.47
N VAL A 34 -13.50 11.64 -20.80
CA VAL A 34 -12.39 10.85 -20.20
C VAL A 34 -11.95 9.67 -21.06
N ALA A 35 -12.69 9.29 -22.10
CA ALA A 35 -12.42 8.10 -22.91
C ALA A 35 -11.00 8.10 -23.50
N GLU A 36 -10.55 9.24 -24.02
CA GLU A 36 -9.23 9.37 -24.63
C GLU A 36 -8.10 9.11 -23.62
N ILE A 37 -8.17 9.73 -22.43
CA ILE A 37 -7.10 9.62 -21.43
C ILE A 37 -7.10 8.28 -20.70
N THR A 38 -8.29 7.67 -20.54
CA THR A 38 -8.40 6.35 -19.91
C THR A 38 -8.11 5.21 -20.88
N GLY A 39 -8.19 5.45 -22.20
CA GLY A 39 -8.12 4.43 -23.23
C GLY A 39 -9.32 3.47 -23.21
N ILE A 40 -10.41 3.82 -22.50
CA ILE A 40 -11.64 3.03 -22.36
C ILE A 40 -12.74 3.75 -23.13
N ALA A 41 -13.42 3.03 -24.04
CA ALA A 41 -14.49 3.64 -24.82
C ALA A 41 -15.62 4.17 -23.93
N ALA A 42 -16.15 5.36 -24.25
CA ALA A 42 -17.24 5.99 -23.50
C ALA A 42 -18.44 5.05 -23.30
N SER A 43 -18.80 4.28 -24.33
CA SER A 43 -19.86 3.28 -24.27
C SER A 43 -19.60 2.15 -23.26
N GLU A 44 -18.34 1.77 -23.06
CA GLU A 44 -17.96 0.79 -22.04
C GLU A 44 -18.07 1.34 -20.64
N ILE A 45 -17.65 2.59 -20.43
CA ILE A 45 -17.79 3.30 -19.14
C ILE A 45 -19.28 3.42 -18.79
N GLN A 46 -20.11 3.81 -19.77
CA GLN A 46 -21.58 3.90 -19.60
C GLN A 46 -22.18 2.53 -19.26
N ARG A 47 -21.84 1.49 -20.05
CA ARG A 47 -22.33 0.13 -19.82
C ARG A 47 -21.96 -0.37 -18.42
N LEU A 48 -20.70 -0.19 -17.98
CA LEU A 48 -20.25 -0.58 -16.65
C LEU A 48 -21.06 0.13 -15.55
N ALA A 49 -21.34 1.42 -15.72
CA ALA A 49 -22.15 2.18 -14.77
C ALA A 49 -23.60 1.66 -14.72
N GLN A 50 -24.19 1.35 -15.87
CA GLN A 50 -25.54 0.80 -15.97
C GLN A 50 -25.63 -0.60 -15.36
N ASP A 51 -24.68 -1.49 -15.68
CA ASP A 51 -24.59 -2.84 -15.11
C ASP A 51 -24.45 -2.79 -13.58
N PHE A 52 -23.62 -1.86 -13.06
CA PHE A 52 -23.41 -1.67 -11.63
C PHE A 52 -24.68 -1.18 -10.91
N MET A 53 -25.42 -0.23 -11.52
CA MET A 53 -26.68 0.28 -10.97
C MET A 53 -27.83 -0.73 -11.07
N ALA A 54 -27.85 -1.56 -12.10
CA ALA A 54 -28.90 -2.56 -12.32
C ALA A 54 -28.71 -3.83 -11.47
N ALA A 55 -27.51 -4.08 -10.99
CA ALA A 55 -27.20 -5.25 -10.18
C ALA A 55 -27.97 -5.22 -8.86
N LYS A 56 -28.53 -6.36 -8.46
CA LYS A 56 -29.22 -6.52 -7.17
C LYS A 56 -28.28 -6.22 -6.00
N THR A 57 -27.03 -6.62 -6.12
CA THR A 57 -25.94 -6.35 -5.19
C THR A 57 -24.66 -6.13 -5.99
N ALA A 58 -23.87 -5.15 -5.61
CA ALA A 58 -22.61 -4.84 -6.27
C ALA A 58 -21.60 -4.29 -5.27
N ILE A 59 -20.32 -4.39 -5.62
CA ILE A 59 -19.23 -3.79 -4.85
C ILE A 59 -18.17 -3.23 -5.79
N CYS A 60 -17.85 -1.96 -5.63
CA CYS A 60 -16.63 -1.38 -6.17
C CYS A 60 -15.54 -1.50 -5.11
N TYR A 61 -14.41 -2.14 -5.46
CA TYR A 61 -13.33 -2.44 -4.53
C TYR A 61 -11.97 -2.11 -5.14
N GLY A 62 -11.23 -1.21 -4.49
CA GLY A 62 -9.87 -0.84 -4.84
C GLY A 62 -8.85 -1.44 -3.89
N ARG A 63 -7.78 -2.05 -4.45
CA ARG A 63 -6.65 -2.57 -3.69
C ARG A 63 -5.46 -1.61 -3.75
N VAL A 64 -4.33 -2.03 -3.18
CA VAL A 64 -3.11 -1.21 -3.02
C VAL A 64 -2.62 -0.56 -4.32
N GLY A 65 -2.80 -1.20 -5.48
CA GLY A 65 -2.42 -0.62 -6.77
C GLY A 65 -3.18 0.66 -7.13
N VAL A 66 -4.42 0.80 -6.65
CA VAL A 66 -5.20 2.05 -6.78
C VAL A 66 -4.67 3.14 -5.85
N SER A 67 -4.15 2.77 -4.67
CA SER A 67 -3.64 3.71 -3.67
C SER A 67 -2.23 4.21 -3.98
N THR A 68 -1.39 3.42 -4.69
CA THR A 68 0.01 3.75 -4.97
C THR A 68 0.18 4.48 -6.29
N GLN A 69 -0.51 5.61 -6.42
CA GLN A 69 -0.44 6.52 -7.57
C GLN A 69 -0.73 7.97 -7.12
N GLY A 70 -0.48 8.94 -7.99
CA GLY A 70 -0.54 10.36 -7.65
C GLY A 70 -1.92 10.89 -7.18
N PHE A 71 -3.00 10.11 -7.33
CA PHE A 71 -4.37 10.40 -6.89
C PHE A 71 -5.00 9.20 -6.17
N GLY A 72 -4.18 8.48 -5.39
CA GLY A 72 -4.62 7.26 -4.71
C GLY A 72 -5.73 7.52 -3.69
N THR A 73 -5.60 8.58 -2.89
CA THR A 73 -6.63 8.99 -1.92
C THR A 73 -7.94 9.36 -2.61
N LEU A 74 -7.85 10.15 -3.68
CA LEU A 74 -9.01 10.53 -4.48
C LEU A 74 -9.72 9.32 -5.08
N SER A 75 -8.97 8.36 -5.62
CA SER A 75 -9.51 7.12 -6.19
C SER A 75 -10.25 6.28 -5.14
N GLN A 76 -9.68 6.11 -3.94
CA GLN A 76 -10.32 5.37 -2.84
C GLN A 76 -11.58 6.09 -2.34
N TRP A 77 -11.56 7.41 -2.27
CA TRP A 77 -12.76 8.18 -1.94
C TRP A 77 -13.87 7.97 -2.98
N LEU A 78 -13.56 8.11 -4.29
CA LEU A 78 -14.54 7.92 -5.36
C LEU A 78 -15.13 6.50 -5.41
N ILE A 79 -14.34 5.46 -5.07
CA ILE A 79 -14.82 4.10 -4.89
C ILE A 79 -15.90 4.04 -3.80
N ASN A 80 -15.64 4.68 -2.66
CA ASN A 80 -16.64 4.73 -1.58
C ASN A 80 -17.86 5.57 -1.96
N VAL A 81 -17.67 6.70 -2.64
CA VAL A 81 -18.76 7.52 -3.18
C VAL A 81 -19.66 6.69 -4.11
N LEU A 82 -19.09 5.90 -5.01
CA LEU A 82 -19.84 5.04 -5.91
C LEU A 82 -20.69 4.01 -5.15
N ASN A 83 -20.10 3.31 -4.17
CA ASN A 83 -20.84 2.35 -3.35
C ASN A 83 -21.95 3.02 -2.53
N ILE A 84 -21.76 4.24 -2.03
CA ILE A 84 -22.78 4.99 -1.28
C ILE A 84 -23.91 5.42 -2.20
N LEU A 85 -23.60 6.04 -3.36
CA LEU A 85 -24.59 6.56 -4.31
C LEU A 85 -25.48 5.48 -4.93
N THR A 86 -25.04 4.22 -4.90
CA THR A 86 -25.77 3.07 -5.46
C THR A 86 -26.38 2.15 -4.39
N GLY A 87 -26.41 2.59 -3.11
CA GLY A 87 -27.00 1.84 -1.99
C GLY A 87 -26.24 0.58 -1.57
N ASN A 88 -25.03 0.40 -2.07
CA ASN A 88 -24.18 -0.77 -1.80
C ASN A 88 -23.26 -0.60 -0.58
N CYS A 89 -23.34 0.51 0.15
CA CYS A 89 -22.58 0.75 1.38
C CYS A 89 -23.42 0.36 2.60
N ASP A 90 -22.83 -0.38 3.52
CA ASP A 90 -23.45 -0.94 4.73
C ASP A 90 -24.71 -1.77 4.46
N SER A 91 -24.69 -2.52 3.38
CA SER A 91 -25.78 -3.40 2.95
C SER A 91 -25.27 -4.79 2.56
N VAL A 92 -26.10 -5.82 2.80
CA VAL A 92 -25.75 -7.22 2.49
C VAL A 92 -25.51 -7.41 1.00
N GLY A 93 -24.35 -7.95 0.66
CA GLY A 93 -23.92 -8.13 -0.74
C GLY A 93 -23.19 -6.93 -1.34
N GLY A 94 -23.09 -5.84 -0.60
CA GLY A 94 -22.24 -4.68 -0.89
C GLY A 94 -21.05 -4.58 0.08
N VAL A 95 -20.56 -3.36 0.30
CA VAL A 95 -19.52 -3.06 1.30
C VAL A 95 -20.13 -3.09 2.69
N MET A 96 -19.59 -3.91 3.57
CA MET A 96 -20.01 -4.00 4.97
C MET A 96 -18.82 -3.84 5.91
N PHE A 97 -19.12 -3.57 7.19
CA PHE A 97 -18.12 -3.33 8.23
C PHE A 97 -18.11 -4.45 9.23
N THR A 98 -16.94 -4.93 9.60
CA THR A 98 -16.77 -5.96 10.63
C THR A 98 -17.02 -5.40 12.03
N ALA A 99 -17.36 -6.29 12.94
CA ALA A 99 -17.33 -6.05 14.38
C ALA A 99 -16.30 -7.02 15.00
N PRO A 100 -14.99 -6.69 14.95
CA PRO A 100 -13.94 -7.60 15.39
C PRO A 100 -13.99 -7.80 16.91
N ALA A 101 -13.49 -8.96 17.38
CA ALA A 101 -13.43 -9.25 18.81
C ALA A 101 -12.45 -8.33 19.55
N PHE A 102 -11.33 -7.99 18.90
CA PHE A 102 -10.42 -6.95 19.36
C PHE A 102 -10.63 -5.69 18.52
N GLU A 103 -11.29 -4.68 19.09
CA GLU A 103 -11.64 -3.46 18.36
C GLU A 103 -10.48 -2.47 18.37
N ILE A 104 -9.96 -2.17 17.18
CA ILE A 104 -8.88 -1.18 16.96
C ILE A 104 -9.40 0.16 16.44
N LEU A 105 -10.57 0.15 15.79
CA LEU A 105 -11.20 1.36 15.26
C LEU A 105 -12.02 2.03 16.37
N ARG A 106 -11.49 3.11 16.91
CA ARG A 106 -12.13 3.88 17.96
C ARG A 106 -12.32 5.32 17.52
N GLN A 107 -13.37 5.96 18.02
CA GLN A 107 -13.52 7.40 17.87
C GLN A 107 -12.31 8.09 18.50
N ARG A 108 -11.61 8.91 17.73
CA ARG A 108 -10.49 9.71 18.22
C ARG A 108 -11.02 10.93 18.95
N LYS A 109 -10.32 11.34 20.02
CA LYS A 109 -10.60 12.61 20.71
C LYS A 109 -10.28 13.80 19.80
N ASP A 110 -9.17 13.69 19.06
CA ASP A 110 -8.77 14.63 18.04
C ASP A 110 -8.86 13.93 16.66
N PRO A 111 -9.79 14.30 15.81
CA PRO A 111 -9.92 13.75 14.47
C PRO A 111 -8.84 14.28 13.50
N ASN A 112 -8.10 15.32 13.88
CA ASN A 112 -7.04 15.87 13.05
C ASN A 112 -5.86 14.87 12.98
N ILE A 113 -5.69 14.26 11.80
CA ILE A 113 -4.68 13.25 11.51
C ILE A 113 -3.84 13.60 10.28
N PHE A 114 -3.93 14.84 9.84
CA PHE A 114 -3.31 15.30 8.60
C PHE A 114 -2.60 16.63 8.82
N ASN A 115 -1.39 16.77 8.28
CA ASN A 115 -0.60 17.99 8.22
C ASN A 115 -0.39 18.70 9.58
N ARG A 116 -0.23 17.93 10.66
CA ARG A 116 0.09 18.44 12.00
C ARG A 116 1.54 18.88 12.11
N TRP A 117 2.42 18.25 11.32
CA TRP A 117 3.81 18.62 11.07
C TRP A 117 4.21 18.20 9.66
N GLN A 118 5.38 18.61 9.22
CA GLN A 118 5.84 18.41 7.85
C GLN A 118 7.27 17.87 7.83
N SER A 119 7.65 17.23 6.70
CA SER A 119 9.03 16.88 6.41
C SER A 119 9.90 18.13 6.30
N ARG A 120 11.15 18.05 6.74
CA ARG A 120 12.06 19.19 6.85
C ARG A 120 12.45 19.77 5.48
N VAL A 121 12.72 18.92 4.49
CA VAL A 121 13.30 19.33 3.21
C VAL A 121 12.23 19.85 2.25
N ARG A 122 11.18 19.05 2.01
CA ARG A 122 10.11 19.39 1.05
C ARG A 122 8.85 19.96 1.67
N GLY A 123 8.72 19.95 2.98
CA GLY A 123 7.48 20.38 3.63
C GLY A 123 6.30 19.46 3.37
N LEU A 124 6.53 18.17 3.14
CA LEU A 124 5.47 17.19 2.87
C LEU A 124 4.66 16.96 4.14
N PRO A 125 3.32 16.93 4.04
CA PRO A 125 2.46 16.78 5.20
C PRO A 125 2.57 15.39 5.83
N GLU A 126 2.46 15.35 7.14
CA GLU A 126 2.23 14.14 7.91
C GLU A 126 0.80 13.64 7.70
N PHE A 127 0.64 12.31 7.67
CA PHE A 127 -0.65 11.63 7.71
C PHE A 127 -0.61 10.50 8.74
N MET A 128 -1.53 10.49 9.70
CA MET A 128 -1.66 9.49 10.77
C MET A 128 -0.37 9.24 11.58
N SER A 129 0.43 10.26 11.81
CA SER A 129 1.73 10.23 12.51
C SER A 129 2.90 9.70 11.68
N GLU A 130 2.74 9.58 10.37
CA GLU A 130 3.78 9.14 9.45
C GLU A 130 4.14 10.24 8.46
N LEU A 131 5.40 10.37 8.11
CA LEU A 131 5.88 11.19 7.01
C LEU A 131 6.05 10.32 5.75
N PRO A 132 5.89 10.89 4.55
CA PRO A 132 6.09 10.17 3.31
C PRO A 132 7.49 9.53 3.24
N VAL A 133 7.55 8.22 3.06
CA VAL A 133 8.84 7.50 2.94
C VAL A 133 9.66 7.96 1.72
N ALA A 134 8.99 8.52 0.71
CA ALA A 134 9.63 9.12 -0.46
C ALA A 134 10.55 10.31 -0.09
N ALA A 135 10.35 10.93 1.07
CA ALA A 135 11.22 11.98 1.59
C ALA A 135 12.46 11.45 2.33
N MET A 136 12.49 10.18 2.76
CA MET A 136 13.49 9.67 3.68
C MET A 136 14.93 9.83 3.16
N ALA A 137 15.17 9.52 1.89
CA ALA A 137 16.52 9.65 1.32
C ALA A 137 17.02 11.10 1.33
N GLU A 138 16.16 12.07 1.01
CA GLU A 138 16.57 13.49 1.05
C GLU A 138 16.72 14.03 2.46
N GLU A 139 15.92 13.54 3.42
CA GLU A 139 16.05 13.89 4.84
C GLU A 139 17.38 13.39 5.45
N ILE A 140 17.93 12.30 4.91
CA ILE A 140 19.26 11.78 5.27
C ILE A 140 20.35 12.57 4.56
N LEU A 141 20.20 12.84 3.26
CA LEU A 141 21.27 13.41 2.43
C LEU A 141 21.42 14.92 2.57
N THR A 142 20.36 15.65 2.95
CA THR A 142 20.40 17.10 3.05
C THR A 142 20.90 17.52 4.42
N GLU A 143 22.06 18.14 4.47
CA GLU A 143 22.66 18.66 5.69
C GLU A 143 21.82 19.74 6.37
N GLY A 144 21.96 19.89 7.68
CA GLY A 144 21.34 20.94 8.46
C GLY A 144 20.65 20.45 9.73
N GLN A 145 20.05 21.40 10.46
CA GLN A 145 19.33 21.09 11.69
C GLN A 145 18.18 20.12 11.42
N GLY A 146 18.09 19.06 12.24
CA GLY A 146 17.05 18.03 12.11
C GLY A 146 17.33 16.99 11.01
N GLN A 147 18.54 16.97 10.41
CA GLN A 147 18.96 15.92 9.49
C GLN A 147 18.85 14.53 10.15
N ILE A 148 18.31 13.56 9.41
CA ILE A 148 18.30 12.16 9.86
C ILE A 148 19.72 11.60 9.76
N ARG A 149 20.30 11.23 10.90
CA ARG A 149 21.66 10.69 11.02
C ARG A 149 21.70 9.26 11.54
N ALA A 150 20.58 8.79 12.09
CA ALA A 150 20.44 7.41 12.54
C ALA A 150 19.10 6.83 12.08
N LEU A 151 19.06 5.52 11.80
CA LEU A 151 17.88 4.82 11.33
C LEU A 151 17.73 3.47 12.03
N ILE A 152 16.51 3.12 12.40
CA ILE A 152 16.13 1.76 12.79
C ILE A 152 15.17 1.23 11.74
N THR A 153 15.48 0.08 11.14
CA THR A 153 14.55 -0.63 10.25
C THR A 153 14.05 -1.91 10.92
N SER A 154 12.79 -2.25 10.67
CA SER A 154 12.18 -3.49 11.16
C SER A 154 11.51 -4.22 10.02
N CYS A 155 12.00 -5.42 9.70
CA CYS A 155 11.43 -6.34 8.70
C CYS A 155 11.18 -5.70 7.32
N GLY A 156 11.91 -4.64 7.00
CA GLY A 156 11.73 -3.86 5.78
C GLY A 156 12.99 -3.83 4.91
N ASN A 157 12.79 -3.72 3.59
CA ASN A 157 13.87 -3.56 2.63
C ASN A 157 13.65 -2.27 1.80
N PRO A 158 13.79 -1.08 2.39
CA PRO A 158 13.53 0.19 1.71
C PRO A 158 14.34 0.37 0.43
N VAL A 159 15.55 -0.15 0.31
CA VAL A 159 16.32 -0.09 -0.96
C VAL A 159 15.57 -0.71 -2.14
N LEU A 160 14.75 -1.76 -1.91
CA LEU A 160 13.92 -2.39 -2.94
C LEU A 160 12.44 -1.99 -2.88
N SER A 161 11.98 -1.32 -1.83
CA SER A 161 10.54 -1.07 -1.63
C SER A 161 10.12 0.39 -1.63
N VAL A 162 11.06 1.35 -1.64
CA VAL A 162 10.74 2.78 -1.77
C VAL A 162 11.13 3.30 -3.16
N PRO A 163 10.58 4.45 -3.60
CA PRO A 163 10.97 5.05 -4.87
C PRO A 163 12.44 5.45 -4.88
N ASN A 164 13.05 5.40 -6.07
CA ASN A 164 14.46 5.73 -6.30
C ASN A 164 15.39 4.93 -5.38
N GLY A 165 15.38 3.60 -5.56
CA GLY A 165 16.16 2.67 -4.74
C GLY A 165 17.67 2.96 -4.75
N GLN A 166 18.21 3.49 -5.83
CA GLN A 166 19.62 3.90 -5.91
C GLN A 166 19.93 5.09 -5.00
N LYS A 167 19.03 6.10 -4.97
CA LYS A 167 19.17 7.25 -4.07
C LYS A 167 19.02 6.82 -2.60
N MET A 168 18.10 5.90 -2.31
CA MET A 168 17.95 5.33 -0.97
C MET A 168 19.20 4.56 -0.54
N ASP A 169 19.76 3.74 -1.41
CA ASP A 169 20.98 2.99 -1.16
C ASP A 169 22.16 3.93 -0.81
N ALA A 170 22.35 4.98 -1.62
CA ALA A 170 23.36 6.01 -1.34
C ALA A 170 23.08 6.82 -0.06
N ALA A 171 21.82 7.03 0.29
CA ALA A 171 21.45 7.71 1.54
C ALA A 171 21.81 6.87 2.77
N LEU A 172 21.54 5.57 2.75
CA LEU A 172 21.88 4.69 3.88
C LEU A 172 23.38 4.61 4.15
N GLU A 173 24.24 4.77 3.14
CA GLU A 173 25.70 4.87 3.29
C GLU A 173 26.16 6.13 4.05
N LYS A 174 25.31 7.15 4.15
CA LYS A 174 25.60 8.42 4.82
C LYS A 174 25.12 8.49 6.26
N LEU A 175 24.42 7.48 6.74
CA LEU A 175 23.99 7.42 8.13
C LEU A 175 25.20 7.26 9.06
N ASP A 176 25.18 7.95 10.18
CA ASP A 176 26.19 7.76 11.25
C ASP A 176 26.00 6.43 11.97
N PHE A 177 24.74 5.98 12.10
CA PHE A 177 24.41 4.75 12.77
C PHE A 177 23.09 4.14 12.25
N MET A 178 23.12 2.82 12.02
CA MET A 178 21.92 2.10 11.58
C MET A 178 21.78 0.78 12.34
N VAL A 179 20.55 0.51 12.79
CA VAL A 179 20.14 -0.77 13.38
C VAL A 179 19.07 -1.40 12.51
N SER A 180 19.19 -2.68 12.23
CA SER A 180 18.16 -3.44 11.49
C SER A 180 17.67 -4.61 12.33
N ILE A 181 16.36 -4.69 12.54
CA ILE A 181 15.68 -5.85 13.11
C ILE A 181 15.24 -6.69 11.91
N ASP A 182 16.04 -7.68 11.57
CA ASP A 182 15.84 -8.53 10.36
C ASP A 182 16.60 -9.85 10.51
N ILE A 183 16.20 -10.86 9.74
CA ILE A 183 16.82 -12.19 9.71
C ILE A 183 17.80 -12.37 8.55
N TYR A 184 17.89 -11.39 7.62
CA TYR A 184 18.74 -11.45 6.45
C TYR A 184 19.68 -10.25 6.34
N ILE A 185 20.85 -10.47 5.71
CA ILE A 185 21.70 -9.40 5.20
C ILE A 185 21.28 -9.14 3.74
N ASN A 186 20.29 -8.28 3.58
CA ASN A 186 19.69 -7.89 2.31
C ASN A 186 20.23 -6.53 1.80
N GLU A 187 19.60 -5.95 0.78
CA GLU A 187 20.01 -4.69 0.15
C GLU A 187 20.01 -3.50 1.11
N THR A 188 19.17 -3.55 2.14
CA THR A 188 19.07 -2.51 3.17
C THR A 188 19.94 -2.83 4.37
N THR A 189 19.80 -4.02 4.93
CA THR A 189 20.44 -4.37 6.20
C THR A 189 21.96 -4.51 6.09
N ARG A 190 22.51 -4.64 4.87
CA ARG A 190 23.96 -4.59 4.63
C ARG A 190 24.62 -3.26 5.02
N HIS A 191 23.82 -2.18 5.20
CA HIS A 191 24.29 -0.87 5.69
C HIS A 191 24.25 -0.76 7.21
N ALA A 192 23.56 -1.69 7.89
CA ALA A 192 23.40 -1.60 9.33
C ALA A 192 24.71 -1.87 10.09
N ASN A 193 24.98 -1.05 11.09
CA ASN A 193 26.07 -1.28 12.04
C ASN A 193 25.75 -2.44 12.99
N ILE A 194 24.44 -2.63 13.29
CA ILE A 194 23.96 -3.72 14.14
C ILE A 194 22.72 -4.35 13.47
N ILE A 195 22.70 -5.68 13.40
CA ILE A 195 21.53 -6.45 13.01
C ILE A 195 21.06 -7.24 14.22
N LEU A 196 19.79 -7.12 14.56
CA LEU A 196 19.11 -7.82 15.65
C LEU A 196 18.14 -8.84 15.08
N PRO A 197 18.55 -10.11 14.89
CA PRO A 197 17.67 -11.13 14.34
C PRO A 197 16.61 -11.53 15.38
N PRO A 198 15.31 -11.31 15.09
CA PRO A 198 14.23 -11.70 15.99
C PRO A 198 13.89 -13.19 15.85
N ALA A 199 13.05 -13.68 16.77
CA ALA A 199 12.40 -14.97 16.63
C ALA A 199 11.62 -15.06 15.31
N THR A 200 11.62 -16.24 14.69
CA THR A 200 10.93 -16.45 13.41
C THR A 200 9.42 -16.54 13.57
N GLY A 201 8.67 -16.40 12.46
CA GLY A 201 7.22 -16.50 12.49
C GLY A 201 6.65 -17.83 12.99
N LEU A 202 7.44 -18.92 12.98
CA LEU A 202 7.05 -20.23 13.55
C LEU A 202 7.30 -20.33 15.06
N GLU A 203 8.13 -19.47 15.61
CA GLU A 203 8.44 -19.33 17.03
C GLU A 203 7.58 -18.26 17.71
N THR A 204 6.76 -17.53 16.95
CA THR A 204 5.96 -16.39 17.41
C THR A 204 4.47 -16.73 17.39
N SER A 205 3.75 -16.32 18.43
CA SER A 205 2.29 -16.37 18.44
C SER A 205 1.70 -15.35 17.45
N HIS A 206 0.47 -15.58 16.99
CA HIS A 206 -0.17 -14.69 16.06
C HIS A 206 -1.68 -14.52 16.36
N TYR A 207 -2.11 -13.27 16.40
CA TYR A 207 -3.50 -12.84 16.29
C TYR A 207 -3.59 -11.72 15.26
N ASP A 208 -4.34 -11.94 14.19
CA ASP A 208 -4.40 -10.98 13.09
C ASP A 208 -5.37 -9.85 13.37
N ILE A 209 -4.87 -8.77 13.96
CA ILE A 209 -5.69 -7.59 14.25
C ILE A 209 -6.24 -6.96 12.96
N THR A 210 -5.44 -6.87 11.91
CA THR A 210 -5.79 -6.15 10.69
C THR A 210 -6.78 -6.92 9.82
N PHE A 211 -6.53 -8.21 9.57
CA PHE A 211 -7.41 -8.97 8.67
C PHE A 211 -8.73 -9.37 9.32
N HIS A 212 -8.81 -9.46 10.63
CA HIS A 212 -10.13 -9.57 11.30
C HIS A 212 -11.00 -8.33 11.09
N VAL A 213 -10.41 -7.13 10.95
CA VAL A 213 -11.15 -5.91 10.60
C VAL A 213 -11.63 -5.91 9.15
N LEU A 214 -10.93 -6.60 8.25
CA LEU A 214 -11.22 -6.68 6.81
C LEU A 214 -11.93 -7.99 6.40
N ALA A 215 -12.34 -8.80 7.36
CA ALA A 215 -12.94 -10.11 7.08
C ALA A 215 -14.36 -9.99 6.53
N ILE A 216 -14.78 -10.97 5.75
CA ILE A 216 -16.15 -11.07 5.19
C ILE A 216 -17.15 -11.66 6.20
N ARG A 217 -16.68 -12.04 7.39
CA ARG A 217 -17.44 -12.57 8.50
C ARG A 217 -16.71 -12.28 9.81
N ASN A 218 -17.42 -11.99 10.87
CA ASN A 218 -16.79 -11.77 12.18
C ASN A 218 -16.18 -13.06 12.69
N THR A 219 -14.87 -13.06 12.91
CA THR A 219 -14.12 -14.22 13.39
C THR A 219 -13.03 -13.77 14.36
N ALA A 220 -12.56 -14.70 15.19
CA ALA A 220 -11.37 -14.51 16.01
C ALA A 220 -10.54 -15.79 16.03
N LYS A 221 -9.23 -15.67 15.81
CA LYS A 221 -8.32 -16.81 15.84
C LYS A 221 -6.98 -16.42 16.44
N TYR A 222 -6.51 -17.22 17.40
CA TYR A 222 -5.18 -17.14 17.94
C TYR A 222 -4.39 -18.37 17.52
N SER A 223 -3.16 -18.18 17.08
CA SER A 223 -2.24 -19.27 16.74
C SER A 223 -1.07 -19.21 17.73
N PRO A 224 -0.88 -20.21 18.59
CA PRO A 224 0.31 -20.30 19.44
C PRO A 224 1.56 -20.56 18.59
N PRO A 225 2.78 -20.31 19.12
CA PRO A 225 4.00 -20.69 18.46
C PRO A 225 4.02 -22.21 18.15
N LEU A 226 4.53 -22.58 16.97
CA LEU A 226 4.71 -23.99 16.60
C LEU A 226 5.96 -24.57 17.26
N PHE A 227 7.01 -23.76 17.36
CA PHE A 227 8.27 -24.13 17.99
C PHE A 227 8.57 -23.20 19.18
N PRO A 228 9.28 -23.67 20.20
CA PRO A 228 9.75 -22.80 21.25
C PRO A 228 10.78 -21.81 20.67
N LYS A 229 10.76 -20.56 21.16
CA LYS A 229 11.77 -19.56 20.84
C LYS A 229 13.13 -20.07 21.28
N SER A 230 14.16 -19.88 20.45
CA SER A 230 15.55 -20.20 20.85
C SER A 230 15.98 -19.35 22.02
N GLU A 231 16.85 -19.90 22.89
CA GLU A 231 17.22 -19.30 24.19
C GLU A 231 17.77 -17.88 24.06
N ASN A 232 18.55 -17.61 23.02
CA ASN A 232 19.18 -16.31 22.79
C ASN A 232 18.39 -15.39 21.86
N ALA A 233 17.22 -15.81 21.34
CA ALA A 233 16.40 -14.98 20.49
C ALA A 233 15.46 -14.09 21.33
N LYS A 234 15.14 -12.91 20.79
CA LYS A 234 14.11 -12.04 21.32
C LYS A 234 12.97 -11.93 20.28
N TYR A 235 11.76 -11.71 20.74
CA TYR A 235 10.67 -11.31 19.87
C TYR A 235 10.83 -9.85 19.43
N ASP A 236 10.31 -9.48 18.29
CA ASP A 236 10.32 -8.07 17.84
C ASP A 236 9.81 -7.11 18.91
N TRP A 237 8.69 -7.45 19.55
CA TRP A 237 8.09 -6.62 20.58
C TRP A 237 8.97 -6.48 21.85
N GLU A 238 9.75 -7.51 22.21
CA GLU A 238 10.74 -7.44 23.30
C GLU A 238 11.84 -6.43 22.93
N ILE A 239 12.38 -6.53 21.70
CA ILE A 239 13.41 -5.62 21.20
C ILE A 239 12.90 -4.17 21.23
N PHE A 240 11.70 -3.90 20.71
CA PHE A 240 11.14 -2.55 20.70
C PHE A 240 10.87 -2.00 22.08
N GLN A 241 10.37 -2.79 23.01
CA GLN A 241 10.08 -2.34 24.35
C GLN A 241 11.39 -2.05 25.13
N GLU A 242 12.43 -2.87 24.98
CA GLU A 242 13.75 -2.62 25.56
C GLU A 242 14.42 -1.37 24.98
N LEU A 243 14.39 -1.20 23.65
CA LEU A 243 14.88 0.02 23.03
C LEU A 243 14.14 1.25 23.54
N ALA A 244 12.82 1.21 23.64
CA ALA A 244 12.02 2.32 24.16
C ALA A 244 12.37 2.65 25.62
N HIS A 245 12.62 1.64 26.45
CA HIS A 245 13.07 1.81 27.83
C HIS A 245 14.42 2.54 27.91
N HIS A 246 15.40 2.09 27.11
CA HIS A 246 16.71 2.73 27.04
C HIS A 246 16.66 4.17 26.50
N PHE A 247 15.85 4.44 25.46
CA PHE A 247 15.69 5.80 24.94
C PHE A 247 15.10 6.78 25.96
N LYS A 248 14.32 6.31 26.93
CA LYS A 248 13.80 7.14 28.03
C LYS A 248 14.83 7.41 29.11
N GLY A 249 16.01 6.79 29.03
CA GLY A 249 17.05 6.90 30.10
C GLY A 249 16.68 6.20 31.41
N GLU A 250 15.71 5.30 31.37
CA GLU A 250 15.28 4.53 32.54
C GLU A 250 16.31 3.45 32.86
N THR A 251 16.73 3.38 34.14
CA THR A 251 17.77 2.44 34.62
C THR A 251 17.24 1.32 35.53
N ALA A 252 15.92 1.33 35.79
CA ALA A 252 15.27 0.30 36.59
C ALA A 252 15.16 -1.02 35.81
N ASP A 253 15.00 -2.13 36.54
CA ASP A 253 14.76 -3.43 35.96
C ASP A 253 13.49 -3.37 35.08
N PHE A 254 13.66 -3.64 33.79
CA PHE A 254 12.57 -3.61 32.79
C PHE A 254 12.03 -5.02 32.58
N LYS A 255 10.71 -5.15 32.65
CA LYS A 255 10.02 -6.38 32.27
C LYS A 255 9.09 -6.09 31.10
N PRO A 256 9.37 -6.64 29.91
CA PRO A 256 8.49 -6.47 28.76
C PRO A 256 7.07 -7.00 29.03
N VAL A 257 6.07 -6.28 28.53
CA VAL A 257 4.67 -6.70 28.61
C VAL A 257 4.34 -7.53 27.38
N PRO A 258 3.99 -8.81 27.52
CA PRO A 258 3.69 -9.66 26.38
C PRO A 258 2.41 -9.19 25.67
N PRO A 259 2.36 -9.24 24.32
CA PRO A 259 1.20 -8.86 23.52
C PRO A 259 -0.07 -9.62 23.91
N GLU A 260 0.06 -10.85 24.38
CA GLU A 260 -1.03 -11.68 24.85
C GLU A 260 -1.79 -11.06 26.05
N ALA A 261 -1.11 -10.32 26.90
CA ALA A 261 -1.76 -9.60 28.01
C ALA A 261 -2.67 -8.48 27.48
N ILE A 262 -2.18 -7.72 26.50
CA ILE A 262 -2.92 -6.66 25.82
C ILE A 262 -4.10 -7.26 25.04
N LEU A 263 -3.83 -8.32 24.29
CA LEU A 263 -4.84 -9.05 23.51
C LEU A 263 -5.96 -9.56 24.43
N ASN A 264 -5.60 -10.27 25.51
CA ASN A 264 -6.58 -10.81 26.46
C ASN A 264 -7.43 -9.72 27.09
N HIS A 265 -6.85 -8.58 27.45
CA HIS A 265 -7.60 -7.44 27.98
C HIS A 265 -8.58 -6.90 26.92
N GLY A 266 -8.13 -6.67 25.70
CA GLY A 266 -8.98 -6.16 24.62
C GLY A 266 -10.10 -7.10 24.22
N LEU A 267 -9.86 -8.41 24.22
CA LEU A 267 -10.88 -9.44 23.96
C LEU A 267 -11.95 -9.45 25.06
N LYS A 268 -11.55 -9.40 26.34
CA LYS A 268 -12.49 -9.39 27.49
C LYS A 268 -13.35 -8.13 27.55
N THR A 269 -12.78 -6.99 27.18
CA THR A 269 -13.48 -5.69 27.16
C THR A 269 -14.17 -5.40 25.83
N GLY A 270 -13.97 -6.25 24.83
CA GLY A 270 -14.56 -6.15 23.51
C GLY A 270 -16.03 -6.59 23.50
N ARG A 271 -16.68 -6.41 22.35
CA ARG A 271 -18.12 -6.65 22.12
C ARG A 271 -18.57 -8.07 22.53
N TYR A 272 -17.72 -9.08 22.34
CA TYR A 272 -18.07 -10.50 22.54
C TYR A 272 -17.67 -11.04 23.91
N SER A 273 -16.92 -10.26 24.69
CA SER A 273 -16.46 -10.64 26.05
C SER A 273 -15.82 -12.04 26.11
N ILE A 274 -15.05 -12.39 25.07
CA ILE A 274 -14.27 -13.63 25.01
C ILE A 274 -12.87 -13.40 25.60
N ASP A 275 -12.17 -14.48 25.92
CA ASP A 275 -10.79 -14.40 26.40
C ASP A 275 -9.81 -15.22 25.56
N LEU A 276 -8.52 -15.01 25.81
CA LEU A 276 -7.47 -15.69 25.09
C LEU A 276 -7.50 -17.21 25.28
N GLN A 277 -7.91 -17.70 26.47
CA GLN A 277 -8.00 -19.13 26.74
C GLN A 277 -9.08 -19.80 25.89
N GLN A 278 -10.21 -19.12 25.66
CA GLN A 278 -11.25 -19.61 24.75
C GLN A 278 -10.72 -19.74 23.31
N LEU A 279 -9.91 -18.76 22.85
CA LEU A 279 -9.28 -18.87 21.52
C LEU A 279 -8.23 -19.98 21.46
N MET A 280 -7.45 -20.20 22.50
CA MET A 280 -6.48 -21.31 22.58
C MET A 280 -7.16 -22.67 22.52
N ASN A 281 -8.35 -22.78 23.11
CA ASN A 281 -9.18 -23.99 23.07
C ASN A 281 -9.91 -24.20 21.73
N ALA A 282 -9.87 -23.19 20.84
CA ALA A 282 -10.48 -23.21 19.51
C ALA A 282 -9.40 -23.05 18.41
N PRO A 283 -8.61 -24.09 18.10
CA PRO A 283 -7.45 -23.99 17.20
C PRO A 283 -7.82 -23.58 15.76
N HIS A 284 -9.10 -23.78 15.37
CA HIS A 284 -9.61 -23.37 14.06
C HIS A 284 -10.23 -21.98 14.07
N GLY A 285 -10.24 -21.29 15.23
CA GLY A 285 -10.89 -20.01 15.47
C GLY A 285 -12.34 -20.13 15.91
N ILE A 286 -12.91 -18.99 16.28
CA ILE A 286 -14.30 -18.85 16.71
C ILE A 286 -15.05 -18.05 15.64
N ASP A 287 -16.19 -18.57 15.19
CA ASP A 287 -17.16 -17.84 14.38
C ASP A 287 -18.01 -16.94 15.27
N LEU A 288 -17.93 -15.65 15.05
CA LEU A 288 -18.64 -14.61 15.79
C LEU A 288 -19.87 -14.06 15.04
N GLY A 289 -20.21 -14.69 13.93
CA GLY A 289 -21.42 -14.39 13.16
C GLY A 289 -21.20 -13.58 11.89
N ALA A 290 -22.27 -13.41 11.15
CA ALA A 290 -22.31 -12.62 9.93
C ALA A 290 -22.05 -11.14 10.20
N LEU A 291 -21.68 -10.39 9.14
CA LEU A 291 -21.67 -8.93 9.23
C LEU A 291 -23.11 -8.41 9.27
N GLU A 292 -23.32 -7.35 10.03
CA GLU A 292 -24.60 -6.68 10.18
C GLU A 292 -24.45 -5.19 9.81
N SER A 293 -25.50 -4.60 9.29
CA SER A 293 -25.56 -3.16 9.04
C SER A 293 -25.35 -2.40 10.34
N CYS A 294 -24.49 -1.39 10.34
CA CYS A 294 -24.05 -0.72 11.56
C CYS A 294 -24.15 0.82 11.51
N PHE A 295 -24.58 1.39 10.39
CA PHE A 295 -24.79 2.82 10.27
C PHE A 295 -26.19 3.24 10.80
N PRO A 296 -26.33 4.47 11.36
CA PRO A 296 -25.28 5.50 11.54
C PRO A 296 -24.44 5.33 12.83
N ALA A 297 -24.70 4.31 13.66
CA ALA A 297 -24.08 4.16 14.98
C ALA A 297 -22.52 4.16 14.89
N ARG A 298 -21.96 3.51 13.87
CA ARG A 298 -20.52 3.38 13.68
C ARG A 298 -19.87 4.56 12.93
N LEU A 299 -20.61 5.57 12.53
CA LEU A 299 -20.03 6.79 11.99
C LEU A 299 -19.37 7.60 13.11
N PHE A 300 -18.13 8.06 12.89
CA PHE A 300 -17.35 8.81 13.87
C PHE A 300 -17.47 10.32 13.73
N THR A 301 -18.18 10.82 12.71
CA THR A 301 -18.56 12.22 12.59
C THR A 301 -19.44 12.64 13.76
N ALA A 302 -19.32 13.88 14.22
CA ALA A 302 -20.06 14.38 15.38
C ALA A 302 -21.58 14.32 15.20
N ASP A 303 -22.04 14.55 13.98
CA ASP A 303 -23.45 14.56 13.57
C ASP A 303 -23.96 13.18 13.11
N LYS A 304 -23.10 12.14 13.14
CA LYS A 304 -23.42 10.80 12.64
C LYS A 304 -23.89 10.78 11.18
N LYS A 305 -23.28 11.63 10.34
CA LYS A 305 -23.57 11.70 8.92
C LYS A 305 -22.35 11.36 8.05
N ILE A 306 -22.64 10.85 6.87
CA ILE A 306 -21.66 10.64 5.79
C ILE A 306 -21.49 11.97 5.07
N GLN A 307 -20.30 12.53 5.11
CA GLN A 307 -19.92 13.70 4.33
C GLN A 307 -19.39 13.24 2.97
N LEU A 308 -20.26 13.23 1.96
CA LEU A 308 -19.93 12.68 0.63
C LEU A 308 -18.92 13.53 -0.14
N ALA A 309 -18.89 14.84 0.11
CA ALA A 309 -18.09 15.82 -0.62
C ALA A 309 -17.26 16.71 0.34
N PRO A 310 -16.27 16.14 1.06
CA PRO A 310 -15.41 16.95 1.94
C PRO A 310 -14.54 17.90 1.11
N GLU A 311 -14.39 19.14 1.58
CA GLU A 311 -13.67 20.22 0.86
C GLU A 311 -12.24 19.79 0.47
N LEU A 312 -11.52 19.12 1.36
CA LEU A 312 -10.16 18.63 1.09
C LEU A 312 -10.10 17.75 -0.16
N LEU A 313 -11.05 16.84 -0.32
CA LEU A 313 -11.11 15.93 -1.47
C LEU A 313 -11.66 16.60 -2.73
N LEU A 314 -12.55 17.58 -2.56
CA LEU A 314 -13.00 18.41 -3.69
C LEU A 314 -11.86 19.28 -4.27
N GLN A 315 -10.96 19.77 -3.42
CA GLN A 315 -9.76 20.50 -3.88
C GLN A 315 -8.81 19.56 -4.62
N ASP A 316 -8.63 18.34 -4.15
CA ASP A 316 -7.81 17.33 -4.83
C ASP A 316 -8.43 16.89 -6.18
N LEU A 317 -9.74 16.81 -6.27
CA LEU A 317 -10.45 16.58 -7.54
C LEU A 317 -10.17 17.71 -8.56
N LYS A 318 -10.12 18.97 -8.12
CA LYS A 318 -9.72 20.10 -8.99
C LYS A 318 -8.26 19.96 -9.46
N ARG A 319 -7.35 19.51 -8.58
CA ARG A 319 -5.97 19.20 -8.93
C ARG A 319 -5.90 18.09 -9.99
N ALA A 320 -6.68 17.02 -9.82
CA ALA A 320 -6.77 15.94 -10.80
C ALA A 320 -7.30 16.42 -12.15
N HIS A 321 -8.30 17.31 -12.17
CA HIS A 321 -8.80 17.92 -13.39
C HIS A 321 -7.72 18.79 -14.09
N ALA A 322 -7.00 19.60 -13.34
CA ALA A 322 -5.90 20.38 -13.89
C ALA A 322 -4.78 19.50 -14.47
N PHE A 323 -4.40 18.42 -13.76
CA PHE A 323 -3.44 17.44 -14.23
C PHE A 323 -3.92 16.78 -15.55
N TRP A 324 -5.19 16.39 -15.63
CA TRP A 324 -5.77 15.84 -16.86
C TRP A 324 -5.68 16.80 -18.04
N GLN A 325 -5.98 18.09 -17.83
CA GLN A 325 -5.88 19.09 -18.90
C GLN A 325 -4.41 19.27 -19.37
N GLN A 326 -3.46 19.21 -18.46
CA GLN A 326 -2.03 19.31 -18.77
C GLN A 326 -1.50 18.05 -19.47
N SER A 327 -1.97 16.86 -19.11
CA SER A 327 -1.52 15.59 -19.69
C SER A 327 -1.83 15.44 -21.18
N LYS A 328 -2.80 16.21 -21.70
CA LYS A 328 -3.07 16.30 -23.15
C LYS A 328 -1.89 16.86 -23.95
N GLN A 329 -0.90 17.47 -23.27
CA GLN A 329 0.32 18.02 -23.85
C GLN A 329 1.56 17.16 -23.59
N GLN A 330 1.41 15.84 -23.44
CA GLN A 330 2.42 14.92 -22.94
C GLN A 330 3.77 15.02 -23.66
N SER A 331 4.83 14.85 -22.84
CA SER A 331 6.24 14.74 -23.27
C SER A 331 6.44 13.52 -24.18
N ILE A 332 7.01 13.75 -25.36
CA ILE A 332 7.39 12.71 -26.33
C ILE A 332 8.55 11.85 -25.78
N ASP A 333 9.29 12.35 -24.78
CA ASP A 333 10.50 11.71 -24.26
C ASP A 333 10.24 10.41 -23.50
N PHE A 334 9.07 10.28 -22.83
CA PHE A 334 8.70 9.12 -22.03
C PHE A 334 7.28 8.63 -22.37
N PRO A 335 7.12 7.93 -23.52
CA PRO A 335 5.78 7.66 -24.08
C PRO A 335 5.04 6.48 -23.42
N TYR A 336 5.67 5.74 -22.51
CA TYR A 336 5.07 4.57 -21.88
C TYR A 336 4.84 4.78 -20.39
N ALA A 337 3.69 4.30 -19.89
CA ALA A 337 3.37 4.26 -18.47
C ALA A 337 3.81 2.92 -17.87
N LEU A 338 4.73 2.96 -16.91
CA LEU A 338 5.16 1.78 -16.17
C LEU A 338 4.25 1.54 -14.97
N ILE A 339 3.80 0.29 -14.81
CA ILE A 339 3.11 -0.21 -13.63
C ILE A 339 3.86 -1.40 -13.02
N GLY A 340 3.68 -1.60 -11.72
CA GLY A 340 4.25 -2.73 -11.01
C GLY A 340 3.32 -3.95 -10.98
N ARG A 341 3.87 -5.16 -10.98
CA ARG A 341 3.09 -6.40 -10.72
C ARG A 341 3.61 -7.15 -9.52
N ARG A 342 2.71 -7.84 -8.85
CA ARG A 342 2.99 -8.76 -7.74
C ARG A 342 2.85 -10.20 -8.20
N HIS A 343 3.59 -11.10 -7.57
CA HIS A 343 3.50 -12.53 -7.84
C HIS A 343 3.35 -13.30 -6.53
N LEU A 344 2.54 -14.39 -6.53
CA LEU A 344 2.24 -15.20 -5.35
C LEU A 344 3.48 -15.76 -4.64
N ARG A 345 4.54 -16.03 -5.40
CA ARG A 345 5.77 -16.65 -4.89
C ARG A 345 6.83 -15.65 -4.44
N ASP A 346 6.56 -14.35 -4.52
CA ASP A 346 7.58 -13.33 -4.25
C ASP A 346 7.43 -12.74 -2.84
N ASN A 347 6.20 -12.50 -2.36
CA ASN A 347 5.89 -11.79 -1.13
C ASN A 347 6.82 -10.57 -0.94
N ASN A 348 6.71 -9.59 -1.84
CA ASN A 348 7.72 -8.57 -2.09
C ASN A 348 9.04 -9.21 -2.57
N SER A 349 10.09 -9.23 -1.77
CA SER A 349 11.38 -9.88 -2.04
C SER A 349 11.68 -11.07 -1.12
N TRP A 350 10.87 -11.28 -0.09
CA TRP A 350 11.16 -12.22 1.01
C TRP A 350 11.31 -13.66 0.57
N LEU A 351 10.49 -14.10 -0.40
CA LEU A 351 10.46 -15.49 -0.85
C LEU A 351 11.47 -15.77 -1.97
N HIS A 352 12.20 -14.76 -2.46
CA HIS A 352 13.21 -14.93 -3.50
C HIS A 352 14.42 -15.75 -3.02
N ASN A 353 14.70 -15.79 -1.72
CA ASN A 353 15.77 -16.60 -1.16
C ASN A 353 15.36 -18.07 -0.88
N SER A 354 14.26 -18.53 -1.45
CA SER A 354 13.78 -19.92 -1.37
C SER A 354 13.87 -20.60 -2.74
N GLU A 355 14.70 -21.63 -2.88
CA GLU A 355 14.84 -22.39 -4.13
C GLU A 355 13.51 -22.95 -4.64
N ARG A 356 12.64 -23.40 -3.73
CA ARG A 356 11.33 -23.94 -4.09
C ARG A 356 10.41 -22.91 -4.71
N LEU A 357 10.47 -21.66 -4.26
CA LEU A 357 9.57 -20.60 -4.67
C LEU A 357 10.09 -19.83 -5.90
N ILE A 358 11.41 -19.67 -6.00
CA ILE A 358 12.01 -18.91 -7.12
C ILE A 358 12.19 -19.76 -8.38
N LYS A 359 12.15 -21.10 -8.27
CA LYS A 359 12.35 -22.00 -9.41
C LYS A 359 11.36 -21.75 -10.55
N GLY A 360 11.79 -22.09 -11.77
CA GLY A 360 10.98 -21.99 -13.00
C GLY A 360 11.55 -20.96 -13.97
N ARG A 361 10.67 -20.44 -14.84
CA ARG A 361 11.06 -19.42 -15.82
C ARG A 361 11.47 -18.11 -15.13
N ASN A 362 12.32 -17.34 -15.77
CA ASN A 362 12.60 -15.98 -15.35
C ASN A 362 11.31 -15.16 -15.34
N ARG A 363 10.98 -14.54 -14.22
CA ARG A 363 9.81 -13.69 -14.05
C ARG A 363 10.15 -12.20 -14.03
N CYS A 364 11.46 -11.87 -13.96
CA CYS A 364 11.92 -10.48 -14.05
C CYS A 364 11.95 -10.06 -15.50
N THR A 365 10.80 -9.75 -16.09
CA THR A 365 10.60 -9.37 -17.48
C THR A 365 9.77 -8.10 -17.57
N LEU A 366 9.95 -7.31 -18.63
CA LEU A 366 9.07 -6.20 -18.99
C LEU A 366 7.92 -6.75 -19.85
N LEU A 367 6.69 -6.78 -19.31
CA LEU A 367 5.53 -7.07 -20.15
C LEU A 367 5.21 -5.87 -21.03
N ILE A 368 5.06 -6.11 -22.32
CA ILE A 368 4.74 -5.10 -23.33
C ILE A 368 3.74 -5.67 -24.35
N HIS A 369 2.79 -4.83 -24.78
CA HIS A 369 1.85 -5.24 -25.83
C HIS A 369 2.60 -5.50 -27.16
N PRO A 370 2.31 -6.59 -27.90
CA PRO A 370 3.02 -6.94 -29.14
C PRO A 370 3.04 -5.83 -30.20
N VAL A 371 1.96 -5.05 -30.30
CA VAL A 371 1.89 -3.92 -31.24
C VAL A 371 2.89 -2.81 -30.86
N ASP A 372 3.05 -2.52 -29.57
CA ASP A 372 4.02 -1.52 -29.10
C ASP A 372 5.44 -2.04 -29.25
N ALA A 373 5.68 -3.32 -28.96
CA ALA A 373 6.97 -3.98 -29.20
C ALA A 373 7.36 -3.92 -30.67
N ASN A 374 6.45 -4.18 -31.61
CA ASN A 374 6.69 -4.09 -33.05
C ASN A 374 7.03 -2.66 -33.49
N VAL A 375 6.35 -1.64 -32.96
CA VAL A 375 6.67 -0.22 -33.24
C VAL A 375 8.11 0.12 -32.80
N LEU A 376 8.54 -0.42 -31.65
CA LEU A 376 9.89 -0.26 -31.12
C LEU A 376 10.92 -1.21 -31.73
N LYS A 377 10.49 -2.15 -32.60
CA LYS A 377 11.32 -3.21 -33.19
C LYS A 377 12.00 -4.08 -32.12
N ILE A 378 11.23 -4.46 -31.10
CA ILE A 378 11.68 -5.31 -30.00
C ILE A 378 11.12 -6.70 -30.19
N ASP A 379 11.99 -7.70 -30.26
CA ASP A 379 11.59 -9.10 -30.29
C ASP A 379 11.21 -9.64 -28.90
N ASN A 380 10.39 -10.70 -28.90
CA ASN A 380 10.05 -11.35 -27.64
C ASN A 380 11.28 -11.97 -26.99
N GLN A 381 11.47 -11.74 -25.69
CA GLN A 381 12.66 -12.10 -24.90
C GLN A 381 13.95 -11.32 -25.24
N GLN A 382 13.91 -10.36 -26.12
CA GLN A 382 15.04 -9.45 -26.34
C GLN A 382 15.27 -8.60 -25.08
N VAL A 383 16.55 -8.36 -24.74
CA VAL A 383 16.91 -7.43 -23.66
C VAL A 383 16.61 -6.00 -24.12
N VAL A 384 15.93 -5.27 -23.27
CA VAL A 384 15.57 -3.87 -23.48
C VAL A 384 16.09 -3.00 -22.36
N LYS A 385 16.40 -1.78 -22.70
CA LYS A 385 16.75 -0.70 -21.79
C LYS A 385 15.51 0.12 -21.47
N VAL A 386 15.15 0.18 -20.20
CA VAL A 386 14.03 0.98 -19.69
C VAL A 386 14.60 2.14 -18.89
N THR A 387 14.24 3.36 -19.26
CA THR A 387 14.75 4.60 -18.65
C THR A 387 13.59 5.45 -18.16
N SER A 388 13.67 5.91 -16.92
CA SER A 388 12.79 6.93 -16.33
C SER A 388 13.57 8.21 -16.04
N ARG A 389 12.92 9.19 -15.40
CA ARG A 389 13.60 10.40 -14.92
C ARG A 389 14.75 10.11 -13.94
N VAL A 390 14.63 9.06 -13.13
CA VAL A 390 15.55 8.80 -12.01
C VAL A 390 16.58 7.72 -12.29
N GLY A 391 16.36 6.84 -13.26
CA GLY A 391 17.29 5.76 -13.50
C GLY A 391 17.02 4.95 -14.75
N THR A 392 17.85 3.91 -14.91
CA THR A 392 17.82 3.01 -16.07
C THR A 392 18.06 1.58 -15.62
N VAL A 393 17.32 0.63 -16.19
CA VAL A 393 17.52 -0.81 -15.98
C VAL A 393 17.44 -1.56 -17.31
N GLU A 394 18.04 -2.75 -17.36
CA GLU A 394 18.01 -3.64 -18.53
C GLU A 394 17.41 -5.00 -18.14
N LEU A 395 16.43 -5.48 -18.91
CA LEU A 395 15.77 -6.76 -18.66
C LEU A 395 15.12 -7.30 -19.94
N PRO A 396 14.79 -8.61 -20.03
CA PRO A 396 14.09 -9.16 -21.18
C PRO A 396 12.67 -8.61 -21.32
N ALA A 397 12.27 -8.27 -22.56
CA ALA A 397 10.89 -7.96 -22.92
C ALA A 397 10.07 -9.26 -23.07
N GLU A 398 8.86 -9.28 -22.57
CA GLU A 398 7.91 -10.39 -22.74
C GLU A 398 6.62 -9.86 -23.38
N TRP A 399 6.29 -10.37 -24.57
CA TRP A 399 5.07 -9.98 -25.24
C TRP A 399 3.83 -10.49 -24.50
N CYS A 400 2.89 -9.61 -24.29
CA CYS A 400 1.66 -9.91 -23.55
C CYS A 400 0.47 -9.15 -24.15
N THR A 401 -0.48 -9.88 -24.73
CA THR A 401 -1.68 -9.31 -25.36
C THR A 401 -2.67 -8.74 -24.34
N ASP A 402 -2.54 -9.11 -23.06
CA ASP A 402 -3.38 -8.59 -21.98
C ASP A 402 -2.91 -7.19 -21.50
N MET A 403 -1.75 -6.74 -21.95
CA MET A 403 -1.28 -5.38 -21.65
C MET A 403 -2.03 -4.36 -22.49
N MET A 404 -2.43 -3.26 -21.86
CA MET A 404 -2.95 -2.09 -22.57
C MET A 404 -1.85 -1.43 -23.40
N ARG A 405 -2.21 -0.90 -24.58
CA ARG A 405 -1.30 -0.10 -25.41
C ARG A 405 -0.78 1.12 -24.64
N GLY A 406 0.52 1.42 -24.79
CA GLY A 406 1.17 2.51 -24.07
C GLY A 406 1.47 2.21 -22.61
N VAL A 407 1.14 1.01 -22.10
CA VAL A 407 1.41 0.58 -20.72
C VAL A 407 2.38 -0.60 -20.73
N VAL A 408 3.37 -0.56 -19.84
CA VAL A 408 4.32 -1.65 -19.61
C VAL A 408 4.38 -2.03 -18.14
N CYS A 409 4.77 -3.28 -17.85
CA CYS A 409 4.68 -3.79 -16.49
C CYS A 409 5.95 -4.56 -16.07
N MET A 410 6.50 -4.20 -14.92
CA MET A 410 7.64 -4.90 -14.31
C MET A 410 7.26 -5.54 -12.97
N PRO A 411 7.93 -6.66 -12.59
CA PRO A 411 7.70 -7.26 -11.27
C PRO A 411 8.37 -6.45 -10.17
N HIS A 412 7.73 -6.45 -9.01
CA HIS A 412 8.29 -5.89 -7.78
C HIS A 412 9.17 -6.92 -7.04
N GLY A 413 10.16 -6.44 -6.28
CA GLY A 413 10.94 -7.24 -5.33
C GLY A 413 12.26 -7.80 -5.87
N TYR A 414 12.57 -7.61 -7.14
CA TYR A 414 13.87 -7.96 -7.74
C TYR A 414 14.92 -6.85 -7.52
N GLY A 415 16.19 -7.17 -7.80
CA GLY A 415 17.33 -6.25 -7.66
C GLY A 415 18.40 -6.75 -6.70
N HIS A 416 18.53 -8.08 -6.54
CA HIS A 416 19.45 -8.73 -5.58
C HIS A 416 20.92 -8.76 -6.01
N GLY A 417 21.27 -8.07 -7.10
CA GLY A 417 22.65 -8.01 -7.61
C GLY A 417 23.55 -6.99 -6.91
N ARG A 418 23.09 -6.28 -5.88
CA ARG A 418 23.88 -5.28 -5.15
C ARG A 418 25.03 -5.94 -4.37
N ALA A 419 26.16 -5.21 -4.24
CA ALA A 419 27.30 -5.71 -3.51
C ALA A 419 26.98 -6.01 -2.03
N ASN A 420 27.67 -6.98 -1.43
CA ASN A 420 27.57 -7.36 -0.01
C ASN A 420 26.20 -7.90 0.44
N VAL A 421 25.25 -8.15 -0.45
CA VAL A 421 24.03 -8.88 -0.16
C VAL A 421 24.37 -10.35 0.07
N GLN A 422 23.82 -10.95 1.16
CA GLN A 422 24.10 -12.35 1.54
C GLN A 422 22.83 -13.24 1.39
N LEU A 423 22.20 -13.17 0.23
CA LEU A 423 21.03 -13.96 -0.14
C LEU A 423 21.41 -14.92 -1.27
N ASP A 424 21.96 -16.09 -0.91
CA ASP A 424 22.62 -17.00 -1.86
C ASP A 424 21.71 -17.48 -3.01
N VAL A 425 20.43 -17.71 -2.72
CA VAL A 425 19.45 -18.14 -3.74
C VAL A 425 18.96 -16.95 -4.54
N ALA A 426 18.56 -15.85 -3.89
CA ALA A 426 18.02 -14.67 -4.56
C ALA A 426 19.06 -14.04 -5.51
N ARG A 427 20.34 -14.02 -5.14
CA ARG A 427 21.42 -13.49 -5.99
C ARG A 427 21.59 -14.26 -7.30
N LYS A 428 21.31 -15.57 -7.34
CA LYS A 428 21.33 -16.36 -8.58
C LYS A 428 20.22 -15.97 -9.56
N HIS A 429 19.18 -15.29 -9.04
CA HIS A 429 18.01 -14.82 -9.77
C HIS A 429 17.82 -13.31 -9.57
N ALA A 430 18.90 -12.57 -9.50
CA ALA A 430 18.94 -11.19 -9.04
C ALA A 430 17.90 -10.28 -9.70
N GLY A 431 17.76 -10.35 -11.02
CA GLY A 431 16.92 -9.43 -11.77
C GLY A 431 17.29 -7.96 -11.55
N VAL A 432 16.36 -7.07 -11.84
CA VAL A 432 16.52 -5.61 -11.67
C VAL A 432 15.37 -5.04 -10.87
N SER A 433 15.63 -3.99 -10.09
CA SER A 433 14.61 -3.35 -9.26
C SER A 433 13.75 -2.39 -10.08
N VAL A 434 12.43 -2.58 -10.06
CA VAL A 434 11.49 -1.61 -10.62
C VAL A 434 11.60 -0.25 -9.90
N ASN A 435 12.01 -0.26 -8.64
CA ASN A 435 12.13 0.96 -7.84
C ASN A 435 13.42 1.76 -8.13
N ASP A 436 14.31 1.25 -8.96
CA ASP A 436 15.37 2.06 -9.56
C ASP A 436 14.83 2.96 -10.72
N LEU A 437 13.57 2.77 -11.10
CA LEU A 437 12.84 3.59 -12.09
C LEU A 437 11.74 4.46 -11.46
N THR A 438 11.21 4.10 -10.30
CA THR A 438 10.13 4.87 -9.67
C THR A 438 10.66 6.15 -9.05
N ASP A 439 9.86 7.22 -9.16
CA ASP A 439 10.28 8.59 -8.86
C ASP A 439 9.84 9.00 -7.44
N GLU A 440 10.78 9.39 -6.60
CA GLU A 440 10.52 9.85 -5.24
C GLU A 440 9.79 11.20 -5.16
N GLN A 441 9.68 11.90 -6.28
CA GLN A 441 8.90 13.14 -6.35
C GLN A 441 7.42 12.89 -6.63
N LEU A 442 7.08 11.69 -7.15
CA LEU A 442 5.71 11.31 -7.43
C LEU A 442 5.07 10.65 -6.20
N LEU A 443 4.08 11.29 -5.65
CA LEU A 443 3.34 10.81 -4.48
C LEU A 443 1.88 11.29 -4.50
N ASP A 444 1.05 10.68 -3.69
CA ASP A 444 -0.28 11.18 -3.37
C ASP A 444 -0.15 12.37 -2.41
N ASP A 445 -0.63 13.55 -2.80
CA ASP A 445 -0.41 14.79 -2.05
C ASP A 445 -1.08 14.79 -0.66
N LEU A 446 -2.13 14.00 -0.47
CA LEU A 446 -2.88 13.96 0.78
C LEU A 446 -2.31 12.96 1.79
N THR A 447 -1.98 11.75 1.36
CA THR A 447 -1.48 10.71 2.26
C THR A 447 0.03 10.53 2.21
N GLY A 448 0.71 11.11 1.21
CA GLY A 448 2.13 10.92 1.00
C GLY A 448 2.51 9.53 0.49
N ASN A 449 1.55 8.70 0.09
CA ASN A 449 1.83 7.42 -0.53
C ASN A 449 2.65 7.60 -1.80
N ALA A 450 3.75 6.87 -1.92
CA ALA A 450 4.56 6.89 -3.12
C ALA A 450 3.79 6.36 -4.34
N ALA A 451 3.95 7.03 -5.49
CA ALA A 451 3.36 6.60 -6.74
C ALA A 451 4.27 5.60 -7.44
N PHE A 452 3.96 4.32 -7.30
CA PHE A 452 4.67 3.21 -7.96
C PHE A 452 4.06 2.82 -9.30
N SER A 453 2.90 3.35 -9.63
CA SER A 453 2.20 3.14 -10.89
C SER A 453 2.11 4.45 -11.65
N ASN A 454 2.05 4.34 -12.98
CA ASN A 454 2.04 5.48 -13.90
C ASN A 454 3.38 6.27 -13.92
N VAL A 455 4.49 5.59 -13.70
CA VAL A 455 5.82 6.17 -13.90
C VAL A 455 6.13 6.21 -15.40
N LEU A 456 6.45 7.39 -15.92
CA LEU A 456 6.72 7.54 -17.35
C LEU A 456 8.11 7.03 -17.69
N VAL A 457 8.22 6.19 -18.74
CA VAL A 457 9.46 5.54 -19.16
C VAL A 457 9.65 5.58 -20.69
N HIS A 458 10.92 5.57 -21.10
CA HIS A 458 11.35 5.31 -22.44
C HIS A 458 11.90 3.87 -22.53
N ILE A 459 11.67 3.21 -23.68
CA ILE A 459 12.10 1.83 -23.91
C ILE A 459 12.88 1.78 -25.23
N ALA A 460 14.04 1.14 -25.20
CA ALA A 460 14.87 0.93 -26.38
C ALA A 460 15.42 -0.51 -26.40
N ALA A 461 15.61 -1.07 -27.58
CA ALA A 461 16.37 -2.30 -27.76
C ALA A 461 17.84 -2.06 -27.37
N VAL A 462 18.47 -3.08 -26.76
CA VAL A 462 19.92 -3.10 -26.46
C VAL A 462 20.67 -3.80 -27.58
#